data_90618210ab409682a1c96c790566c95c
#
_entry.id   90618210ab409682a1c96c790566c95c
#
_cell.length_a   1.000
_cell.length_b   1.000
_cell.length_c   1.000
_cell.angle_alpha   90.00
_cell.angle_beta   90.00
_cell.angle_gamma   90.00
#
_symmetry.space_group_name_H-M   'P 1'
#
loop_
_entity.id
_entity.type
_entity.pdbx_description
1 polymer ?
#
loop_
_entity_poly.entity_id
_entity_poly.type
_entity_poly.pdbx_seq_one_letter_code
_entity_poly.pdbx_strand_id
1 'polypeptide(L)'
;NLFSLKSSLAHLGQEAVVTADPAVIRAADRLILPGVGAFGDAMAKLEATGLVPVLREEAAQKPLLGICLGMQLLFEKSYEYGEHAGLGFVKGEVCPLEPDLADRTLKVPQIGWNALHIVRDDPLFRYIHEGEYVYYVHSYYGTNCAESTLAVSDYSIPVTGVVRAGRVYGTQFHPEKSGDTGLRILKAFSEL
;
A
#
# COMPACT_ATOMS: atom_id res chain seq x y z
N ASN A 1 -4.45 9.83 4.17
CA ASN A 1 -5.31 11.01 4.21
C ASN A 1 -6.35 10.94 3.09
N LEU A 2 -7.60 10.68 3.48
CA LEU A 2 -8.70 10.49 2.53
C LEU A 2 -8.98 11.73 1.69
N PHE A 3 -8.87 12.92 2.29
CA PHE A 3 -9.09 14.17 1.56
C PHE A 3 -8.06 14.35 0.43
N SER A 4 -6.79 14.17 0.72
CA SER A 4 -5.72 14.28 -0.28
C SER A 4 -5.85 13.22 -1.37
N LEU A 5 -6.23 12.00 -0.98
CA LEU A 5 -6.44 10.91 -1.94
C LEU A 5 -7.61 11.22 -2.88
N LYS A 6 -8.75 11.65 -2.35
CA LYS A 6 -9.91 12.05 -3.16
C LYS A 6 -9.57 13.21 -4.08
N SER A 7 -8.84 14.20 -3.58
CA SER A 7 -8.41 15.34 -4.38
C SER A 7 -7.51 14.93 -5.53
N SER A 8 -6.56 14.04 -5.28
CA SER A 8 -5.66 13.51 -6.32
C SER A 8 -6.43 12.76 -7.39
N LEU A 9 -7.38 11.92 -7.00
CA LEU A 9 -8.21 11.17 -7.95
C LEU A 9 -9.12 12.08 -8.76
N ALA A 10 -9.72 13.09 -8.13
CA ALA A 10 -10.55 14.09 -8.83
C ALA A 10 -9.72 14.86 -9.86
N HIS A 11 -8.48 15.22 -9.51
CA HIS A 11 -7.55 15.88 -10.45
C HIS A 11 -7.29 15.01 -11.69
N LEU A 12 -7.29 13.69 -11.53
CA LEU A 12 -7.11 12.73 -12.62
C LEU A 12 -8.42 12.45 -13.38
N GLY A 13 -9.52 13.11 -13.03
CA GLY A 13 -10.82 12.85 -13.65
C GLY A 13 -11.49 11.58 -13.14
N GLN A 14 -11.05 11.03 -12.02
CA GLN A 14 -11.62 9.82 -11.43
C GLN A 14 -12.60 10.19 -10.31
N GLU A 15 -13.79 9.61 -10.36
CA GLU A 15 -14.78 9.75 -9.29
C GLU A 15 -14.50 8.70 -8.22
N ALA A 16 -14.30 9.14 -6.98
CA ALA A 16 -14.02 8.26 -5.86
C ALA A 16 -15.12 8.39 -4.81
N VAL A 17 -15.62 7.25 -4.33
CA VAL A 17 -16.62 7.16 -3.28
C VAL A 17 -16.01 6.45 -2.08
N VAL A 18 -16.06 7.09 -0.92
CA VAL A 18 -15.66 6.46 0.36
C VAL A 18 -16.85 5.71 0.90
N THR A 19 -16.74 4.40 1.06
CA THR A 19 -17.86 3.55 1.42
C THR A 19 -17.42 2.31 2.20
N ALA A 20 -18.33 1.76 3.01
CA ALA A 20 -18.27 0.44 3.57
C ALA A 20 -19.43 -0.44 3.08
N ASP A 21 -20.22 0.04 2.13
CA ASP A 21 -21.36 -0.68 1.57
C ASP A 21 -20.87 -1.72 0.55
N PRO A 22 -21.11 -3.02 0.80
CA PRO A 22 -20.72 -4.06 -0.14
C PRO A 22 -21.25 -3.88 -1.56
N ALA A 23 -22.48 -3.35 -1.71
CA ALA A 23 -23.07 -3.13 -3.02
C ALA A 23 -22.29 -2.09 -3.83
N VAL A 24 -21.86 -1.01 -3.19
CA VAL A 24 -21.04 0.04 -3.83
C VAL A 24 -19.66 -0.50 -4.18
N ILE A 25 -19.05 -1.28 -3.28
CA ILE A 25 -17.75 -1.92 -3.53
C ILE A 25 -17.83 -2.86 -4.73
N ARG A 26 -18.88 -3.68 -4.81
CA ARG A 26 -19.09 -4.62 -5.93
C ARG A 26 -19.31 -3.90 -7.26
N ALA A 27 -19.91 -2.72 -7.25
CA ALA A 27 -20.16 -1.93 -8.44
C ALA A 27 -18.95 -1.13 -8.93
N ALA A 28 -17.94 -0.95 -8.09
CA ALA A 28 -16.76 -0.18 -8.44
C ALA A 28 -15.87 -0.92 -9.45
N ASP A 29 -15.19 -0.18 -10.32
CA ASP A 29 -14.24 -0.74 -11.28
C ASP A 29 -12.89 -1.07 -10.62
N ARG A 30 -12.52 -0.34 -9.59
CA ARG A 30 -11.26 -0.47 -8.86
C ARG A 30 -11.49 -0.16 -7.38
N LEU A 31 -10.63 -0.72 -6.53
CA LEU A 31 -10.72 -0.54 -5.09
C LEU A 31 -9.42 0.06 -4.55
N ILE A 32 -9.54 0.98 -3.62
CA ILE A 32 -8.39 1.47 -2.84
C ILE A 32 -8.67 1.20 -1.37
N LEU A 33 -7.72 0.55 -0.71
CA LEU A 33 -7.76 0.28 0.72
C LEU A 33 -6.77 1.23 1.40
N PRO A 34 -7.23 2.38 1.88
CA PRO A 34 -6.40 3.25 2.70
C PRO A 34 -6.40 2.74 4.13
N GLY A 35 -5.52 3.27 4.96
CA GLY A 35 -5.54 2.89 6.37
C GLY A 35 -4.69 3.83 7.20
N VAL A 36 -5.14 4.05 8.43
CA VAL A 36 -4.42 4.79 9.46
C VAL A 36 -4.53 4.04 10.78
N GLY A 37 -3.55 4.22 11.65
CA GLY A 37 -3.52 3.58 12.95
C GLY A 37 -2.80 2.24 12.95
N ALA A 38 -3.17 1.37 13.88
CA ALA A 38 -2.51 0.10 14.08
C ALA A 38 -3.15 -1.02 13.24
N PHE A 39 -2.32 -1.97 12.84
CA PHE A 39 -2.71 -3.10 12.00
C PHE A 39 -3.87 -3.91 12.62
N GLY A 40 -3.74 -4.30 13.89
CA GLY A 40 -4.77 -5.14 14.56
C GLY A 40 -6.13 -4.45 14.64
N ASP A 41 -6.14 -3.16 14.93
CA ASP A 41 -7.38 -2.37 15.01
C ASP A 41 -8.04 -2.26 13.63
N ALA A 42 -7.27 -2.05 12.59
CA ALA A 42 -7.78 -1.96 11.22
C ALA A 42 -8.37 -3.30 10.75
N MET A 43 -7.69 -4.41 11.02
CA MET A 43 -8.22 -5.73 10.69
C MET A 43 -9.49 -6.04 11.47
N ALA A 44 -9.55 -5.70 12.76
CA ALA A 44 -10.75 -5.89 13.57
C ALA A 44 -11.95 -5.13 13.00
N LYS A 45 -11.74 -3.91 12.51
CA LYS A 45 -12.80 -3.12 11.88
C LYS A 45 -13.28 -3.76 10.57
N LEU A 46 -12.37 -4.22 9.73
CA LEU A 46 -12.73 -4.91 8.48
C LEU A 46 -13.55 -6.17 8.76
N GLU A 47 -13.16 -6.94 9.76
CA GLU A 47 -13.89 -8.14 10.17
C GLU A 47 -15.27 -7.80 10.73
N ALA A 48 -15.35 -6.79 11.59
CA ALA A 48 -16.61 -6.36 12.22
C ALA A 48 -17.61 -5.84 11.20
N THR A 49 -17.17 -5.21 10.13
CA THR A 49 -18.04 -4.69 9.05
C THR A 49 -18.42 -5.76 8.03
N GLY A 50 -17.83 -6.96 8.11
CA GLY A 50 -18.09 -8.04 7.14
C GLY A 50 -17.43 -7.81 5.79
N LEU A 51 -16.47 -6.89 5.68
CA LEU A 51 -15.86 -6.54 4.40
C LEU A 51 -14.77 -7.51 3.94
N VAL A 52 -14.21 -8.33 4.83
CA VAL A 52 -13.13 -9.26 4.46
C VAL A 52 -13.55 -10.20 3.32
N PRO A 53 -14.69 -10.92 3.38
CA PRO A 53 -15.12 -11.75 2.26
C PRO A 53 -15.37 -10.96 0.98
N VAL A 54 -15.94 -9.76 1.10
CA VAL A 54 -16.21 -8.88 -0.05
C VAL A 54 -14.92 -8.48 -0.74
N LEU A 55 -13.92 -8.06 0.02
CA LEU A 55 -12.61 -7.69 -0.53
C LEU A 55 -11.92 -8.88 -1.20
N ARG A 56 -12.02 -10.07 -0.62
CA ARG A 56 -11.45 -11.29 -1.21
C ARG A 56 -12.09 -11.64 -2.55
N GLU A 57 -13.41 -11.55 -2.65
CA GLU A 57 -14.13 -11.80 -3.89
C GLU A 57 -13.78 -10.75 -4.95
N GLU A 58 -13.85 -9.48 -4.58
CA GLU A 58 -13.69 -8.40 -5.55
C GLU A 58 -12.23 -8.23 -6.00
N ALA A 59 -11.27 -8.45 -5.14
CA ALA A 59 -9.84 -8.39 -5.49
C ALA A 59 -9.41 -9.50 -6.46
N ALA A 60 -10.17 -10.58 -6.58
CA ALA A 60 -9.94 -11.62 -7.58
C ALA A 60 -10.35 -11.17 -8.99
N GLN A 61 -11.18 -10.11 -9.11
CA GLN A 61 -11.79 -9.69 -10.37
C GLN A 61 -11.37 -8.30 -10.82
N LYS A 62 -10.97 -7.42 -9.90
CA LYS A 62 -10.66 -6.03 -10.19
C LYS A 62 -9.41 -5.57 -9.44
N PRO A 63 -8.73 -4.52 -9.93
CA PRO A 63 -7.54 -4.00 -9.26
C PRO A 63 -7.87 -3.44 -7.87
N LEU A 64 -7.02 -3.77 -6.90
CA LEU A 64 -7.06 -3.23 -5.55
C LEU A 64 -5.71 -2.64 -5.22
N LEU A 65 -5.68 -1.44 -4.65
CA LEU A 65 -4.47 -0.77 -4.18
C LEU A 65 -4.56 -0.53 -2.68
N GLY A 66 -3.67 -1.16 -1.91
CA GLY A 66 -3.48 -0.84 -0.49
C GLY A 66 -2.43 0.25 -0.33
N ILE A 67 -2.74 1.28 0.46
CA ILE A 67 -1.84 2.42 0.69
C ILE A 67 -1.40 2.44 2.16
N CYS A 68 -0.10 2.46 2.39
CA CYS A 68 0.54 2.51 3.70
C CYS A 68 0.06 1.37 4.61
N LEU A 69 -0.71 1.65 5.67
CA LEU A 69 -1.32 0.59 6.48
C LEU A 69 -2.18 -0.33 5.62
N GLY A 70 -2.89 0.20 4.62
CA GLY A 70 -3.66 -0.60 3.68
C GLY A 70 -2.82 -1.63 2.93
N MET A 71 -1.59 -1.27 2.52
CA MET A 71 -0.65 -2.24 1.97
C MET A 71 -0.29 -3.31 2.99
N GLN A 72 0.00 -2.92 4.23
CA GLN A 72 0.36 -3.86 5.28
C GLN A 72 -0.74 -4.89 5.54
N LEU A 73 -2.01 -4.46 5.50
CA LEU A 73 -3.16 -5.35 5.67
C LEU A 73 -3.25 -6.44 4.60
N LEU A 74 -2.61 -6.26 3.45
CA LEU A 74 -2.60 -7.25 2.37
C LEU A 74 -1.75 -8.48 2.70
N PHE A 75 -0.83 -8.36 3.64
CA PHE A 75 0.11 -9.41 4.01
C PHE A 75 -0.55 -10.53 4.82
N GLU A 76 0.17 -11.62 5.01
CA GLU A 76 -0.32 -12.76 5.78
C GLU A 76 -0.49 -12.40 7.26
N LYS A 77 0.45 -11.63 7.81
CA LYS A 77 0.41 -11.21 9.23
C LYS A 77 1.30 -10.01 9.52
N SER A 78 1.09 -9.42 10.68
CA SER A 78 1.90 -8.34 11.23
C SER A 78 2.23 -8.60 12.69
N TYR A 79 3.40 -8.12 13.10
CA TYR A 79 3.86 -8.17 14.48
C TYR A 79 3.71 -6.84 15.21
N GLU A 80 2.89 -5.92 14.67
CA GLU A 80 2.61 -4.65 15.33
C GLU A 80 1.70 -4.86 16.54
N TYR A 81 2.24 -4.60 17.74
CA TYR A 81 1.53 -4.80 19.02
C TYR A 81 0.96 -6.23 19.18
N GLY A 82 1.80 -7.22 18.90
CA GLY A 82 1.42 -8.63 18.91
C GLY A 82 1.24 -9.20 17.51
N GLU A 83 0.97 -10.48 17.42
CA GLU A 83 0.78 -11.15 16.13
C GLU A 83 -0.67 -11.04 15.70
N HIS A 84 -0.90 -10.48 14.50
CA HIS A 84 -2.23 -10.30 13.92
C HIS A 84 -2.25 -10.82 12.50
N ALA A 85 -3.29 -11.61 12.16
CA ALA A 85 -3.49 -12.07 10.80
C ALA A 85 -3.97 -10.93 9.91
N GLY A 86 -3.45 -10.87 8.67
CA GLY A 86 -3.88 -9.96 7.63
C GLY A 86 -4.82 -10.61 6.62
N LEU A 87 -5.00 -9.94 5.49
CA LEU A 87 -5.88 -10.42 4.42
C LEU A 87 -5.26 -11.59 3.63
N GLY A 88 -3.94 -11.74 3.66
CA GLY A 88 -3.25 -12.87 3.06
C GLY A 88 -3.15 -12.84 1.54
N PHE A 89 -3.32 -11.69 0.88
CA PHE A 89 -3.13 -11.57 -0.56
C PHE A 89 -1.66 -11.62 -0.96
N VAL A 90 -0.79 -11.07 -0.13
CA VAL A 90 0.65 -10.97 -0.37
C VAL A 90 1.36 -11.87 0.62
N LYS A 91 2.20 -12.76 0.11
CA LYS A 91 3.03 -13.64 0.94
C LYS A 91 4.10 -12.81 1.64
N GLY A 92 4.24 -13.04 2.94
CA GLY A 92 5.21 -12.35 3.79
C GLY A 92 4.56 -11.76 5.03
N GLU A 93 5.36 -10.99 5.75
CA GLU A 93 5.02 -10.51 7.09
C GLU A 93 5.37 -9.04 7.23
N VAL A 94 4.65 -8.35 8.10
CA VAL A 94 4.95 -6.96 8.47
C VAL A 94 5.69 -6.95 9.80
N CYS A 95 6.91 -6.42 9.79
CA CYS A 95 7.83 -6.43 10.93
C CYS A 95 8.26 -5.02 11.32
N PRO A 96 8.72 -4.81 12.58
CA PRO A 96 9.31 -3.54 12.96
C PRO A 96 10.54 -3.21 12.11
N LEU A 97 10.63 -1.95 11.66
CA LEU A 97 11.75 -1.49 10.85
C LEU A 97 13.01 -1.27 11.69
N GLU A 98 12.86 -0.72 12.90
CA GLU A 98 13.97 -0.28 13.74
C GLU A 98 15.03 -1.37 14.01
N PRO A 99 14.68 -2.62 14.40
CA PRO A 99 15.69 -3.65 14.68
C PRO A 99 16.50 -4.06 13.45
N ASP A 100 15.96 -3.86 12.26
CA ASP A 100 16.56 -4.32 11.00
C ASP A 100 17.47 -3.28 10.34
N LEU A 101 17.45 -2.03 10.82
CA LEU A 101 18.28 -0.98 10.24
C LEU A 101 19.77 -1.27 10.41
N ALA A 102 20.53 -1.16 9.31
CA ALA A 102 21.99 -1.30 9.36
C ALA A 102 22.63 -0.07 10.01
N ASP A 103 22.12 1.14 9.69
CA ASP A 103 22.55 2.38 10.32
C ASP A 103 21.63 2.69 11.51
N ARG A 104 22.15 2.51 12.71
CA ARG A 104 21.41 2.69 13.96
C ARG A 104 21.19 4.16 14.34
N THR A 105 21.75 5.09 13.59
CA THR A 105 21.54 6.54 13.81
C THR A 105 20.27 7.03 13.11
N LEU A 106 19.72 6.25 12.17
CA LEU A 106 18.49 6.61 11.48
C LEU A 106 17.29 6.49 12.41
N LYS A 107 16.36 7.40 12.24
CA LYS A 107 15.16 7.46 13.07
C LYS A 107 14.05 6.58 12.52
N VAL A 108 13.24 6.06 13.44
CA VAL A 108 11.97 5.39 13.14
C VAL A 108 10.88 6.15 13.89
N PRO A 109 9.78 6.56 13.22
CA PRO A 109 9.41 6.18 11.85
C PRO A 109 10.34 6.76 10.77
N GLN A 110 10.44 6.04 9.65
CA GLN A 110 10.98 6.60 8.41
C GLN A 110 9.99 7.65 7.92
N ILE A 111 10.40 8.91 7.94
CA ILE A 111 9.58 10.04 7.49
C ILE A 111 10.38 10.81 6.46
N GLY A 112 9.79 11.03 5.29
CA GLY A 112 10.39 11.86 4.27
C GLY A 112 10.41 11.22 2.90
N TRP A 113 11.20 11.82 2.02
CA TRP A 113 11.29 11.46 0.62
C TRP A 113 12.46 10.52 0.38
N ASN A 114 12.19 9.41 -0.29
CA ASN A 114 13.22 8.45 -0.71
C ASN A 114 13.02 8.08 -2.18
N ALA A 115 14.12 7.82 -2.87
CA ALA A 115 14.07 7.36 -4.25
C ALA A 115 13.46 5.97 -4.34
N LEU A 116 12.62 5.76 -5.33
CA LEU A 116 12.01 4.47 -5.61
C LEU A 116 12.83 3.72 -6.67
N HIS A 117 13.33 2.54 -6.29
CA HIS A 117 14.11 1.68 -7.16
C HIS A 117 13.25 0.54 -7.69
N ILE A 118 13.03 0.50 -8.99
CA ILE A 118 12.19 -0.49 -9.63
C ILE A 118 12.96 -1.80 -9.75
N VAL A 119 12.46 -2.84 -9.07
CA VAL A 119 13.05 -4.19 -9.09
C VAL A 119 12.48 -5.01 -10.25
N ARG A 120 11.19 -4.83 -10.52
CA ARG A 120 10.47 -5.50 -11.58
C ARG A 120 9.58 -4.51 -12.31
N ASP A 121 9.60 -4.56 -13.65
CA ASP A 121 8.72 -3.71 -14.44
C ASP A 121 7.24 -4.10 -14.25
N ASP A 122 6.37 -3.11 -14.30
CA ASP A 122 4.93 -3.31 -14.11
C ASP A 122 4.16 -2.14 -14.72
N PRO A 123 2.94 -2.37 -15.23
CA PRO A 123 2.09 -1.28 -15.74
C PRO A 123 1.86 -0.13 -14.76
N LEU A 124 1.97 -0.38 -13.43
CA LEU A 124 1.86 0.66 -12.42
C LEU A 124 2.94 1.74 -12.59
N PHE A 125 4.08 1.41 -13.18
CA PHE A 125 5.23 2.31 -13.37
C PHE A 125 5.29 2.96 -14.75
N ARG A 126 4.23 2.84 -15.56
CA ARG A 126 4.28 3.29 -16.96
C ARG A 126 4.55 4.79 -17.13
N TYR A 127 4.26 5.61 -16.13
CA TYR A 127 4.43 7.07 -16.19
C TYR A 127 5.55 7.59 -15.31
N ILE A 128 6.30 6.72 -14.65
CA ILE A 128 7.40 7.12 -13.79
C ILE A 128 8.71 6.48 -14.26
N HIS A 129 9.83 7.02 -13.75
CA HIS A 129 11.17 6.55 -14.05
C HIS A 129 11.87 6.04 -12.80
N GLU A 130 12.87 5.21 -12.99
CA GLU A 130 13.76 4.75 -11.93
C GLU A 130 14.30 5.94 -11.14
N GLY A 131 14.27 5.88 -9.82
CA GLY A 131 14.86 6.87 -8.94
C GLY A 131 14.00 8.08 -8.62
N GLU A 132 12.75 8.14 -9.08
CA GLU A 132 11.83 9.21 -8.66
C GLU A 132 11.50 9.09 -7.18
N TYR A 133 11.26 10.23 -6.52
CA TYR A 133 11.07 10.28 -5.07
C TYR A 133 9.61 10.14 -4.68
N VAL A 134 9.39 9.38 -3.60
CA VAL A 134 8.08 9.17 -2.99
C VAL A 134 8.16 9.41 -1.48
N TYR A 135 7.02 9.72 -0.86
CA TYR A 135 6.94 10.12 0.54
C TYR A 135 6.52 8.96 1.43
N TYR A 136 7.37 8.67 2.42
CA TYR A 136 7.17 7.64 3.43
C TYR A 136 6.86 8.22 4.80
N VAL A 137 6.01 7.56 5.56
CA VAL A 137 5.82 7.75 6.99
C VAL A 137 5.33 6.43 7.59
N HIS A 138 6.24 5.61 8.11
CA HIS A 138 5.90 4.30 8.67
C HIS A 138 6.99 3.79 9.63
N SER A 139 6.60 2.89 10.53
CA SER A 139 7.51 2.24 11.49
C SER A 139 7.62 0.72 11.29
N TYR A 140 6.70 0.14 10.51
CA TYR A 140 6.67 -1.28 10.17
C TYR A 140 6.72 -1.43 8.65
N TYR A 141 7.27 -2.54 8.18
CA TYR A 141 7.47 -2.73 6.74
C TYR A 141 7.29 -4.19 6.33
N GLY A 142 7.03 -4.42 5.04
CA GLY A 142 6.88 -5.77 4.49
C GLY A 142 8.21 -6.50 4.38
N THR A 143 8.23 -7.74 4.86
CA THR A 143 9.39 -8.64 4.82
C THR A 143 8.99 -9.99 4.23
N ASN A 144 9.99 -10.78 3.80
CA ASN A 144 9.78 -12.12 3.21
C ASN A 144 8.77 -12.10 2.06
N CYS A 145 8.80 -11.03 1.26
CA CYS A 145 7.85 -10.78 0.17
C CYS A 145 8.57 -10.53 -1.17
N ALA A 146 9.76 -11.08 -1.35
CA ALA A 146 10.57 -10.84 -2.56
C ALA A 146 9.83 -11.21 -3.84
N GLU A 147 9.03 -12.27 -3.84
CA GLU A 147 8.28 -12.69 -5.03
C GLU A 147 7.20 -11.70 -5.45
N SER A 148 6.71 -10.87 -4.53
CA SER A 148 5.68 -9.86 -4.78
C SER A 148 6.25 -8.44 -4.87
N THR A 149 7.52 -8.23 -4.57
CA THR A 149 8.13 -6.90 -4.53
C THR A 149 8.39 -6.38 -5.94
N LEU A 150 7.82 -5.21 -6.25
CA LEU A 150 8.03 -4.51 -7.52
C LEU A 150 9.07 -3.39 -7.40
N ALA A 151 9.15 -2.74 -6.25
CA ALA A 151 10.08 -1.63 -6.03
C ALA A 151 10.44 -1.53 -4.55
N VAL A 152 11.64 -1.00 -4.32
CA VAL A 152 12.18 -0.76 -2.97
C VAL A 152 12.74 0.65 -2.87
N SER A 153 12.89 1.14 -1.64
CA SER A 153 13.64 2.35 -1.34
C SER A 153 14.71 2.05 -0.31
N ASP A 154 15.83 2.75 -0.39
CA ASP A 154 16.92 2.54 0.54
C ASP A 154 16.73 3.38 1.81
N TYR A 155 16.75 2.73 2.96
CA TYR A 155 16.79 3.37 4.26
C TYR A 155 17.77 2.60 5.16
N SER A 156 19.04 2.59 4.77
CA SER A 156 20.15 1.74 5.24
C SER A 156 19.97 0.25 4.96
N ILE A 157 18.75 -0.17 4.67
CA ILE A 157 18.38 -1.49 4.14
C ILE A 157 17.37 -1.27 3.01
N PRO A 158 17.19 -2.24 2.11
CA PRO A 158 16.09 -2.17 1.16
C PRO A 158 14.74 -2.27 1.88
N VAL A 159 13.93 -1.25 1.76
CA VAL A 159 12.57 -1.23 2.32
C VAL A 159 11.58 -1.47 1.18
N THR A 160 10.70 -2.44 1.34
CA THR A 160 9.68 -2.75 0.34
C THR A 160 8.76 -1.56 0.12
N GLY A 161 8.78 -0.99 -1.07
CA GLY A 161 7.99 0.19 -1.42
C GLY A 161 6.71 -0.14 -2.16
N VAL A 162 6.76 -1.09 -3.09
CA VAL A 162 5.60 -1.50 -3.90
C VAL A 162 5.56 -3.02 -4.00
N VAL A 163 4.37 -3.58 -3.81
CA VAL A 163 4.11 -5.02 -3.98
C VAL A 163 2.97 -5.26 -4.95
N ARG A 164 2.96 -6.45 -5.54
CA ARG A 164 1.85 -6.94 -6.36
C ARG A 164 1.67 -8.44 -6.20
N ALA A 165 0.43 -8.87 -6.05
CA ALA A 165 0.02 -10.27 -6.12
C ALA A 165 -1.28 -10.35 -6.92
N GLY A 166 -1.22 -10.88 -8.14
CA GLY A 166 -2.36 -10.89 -9.05
C GLY A 166 -2.82 -9.48 -9.40
N ARG A 167 -4.05 -9.13 -9.05
CA ARG A 167 -4.62 -7.79 -9.26
C ARG A 167 -4.51 -6.89 -8.03
N VAL A 168 -3.85 -7.38 -6.98
CA VAL A 168 -3.70 -6.66 -5.71
C VAL A 168 -2.34 -5.98 -5.70
N TYR A 169 -2.34 -4.67 -5.51
CA TYR A 169 -1.16 -3.81 -5.42
C TYR A 169 -1.08 -3.17 -4.04
N GLY A 170 0.11 -2.85 -3.61
CA GLY A 170 0.32 -2.07 -2.39
C GLY A 170 1.47 -1.10 -2.54
N THR A 171 1.33 0.07 -1.92
CA THR A 171 2.42 1.04 -1.77
C THR A 171 2.62 1.34 -0.29
N GLN A 172 3.86 1.25 0.20
CA GLN A 172 4.17 1.63 1.58
C GLN A 172 4.19 3.15 1.73
N PHE A 173 4.61 3.85 0.68
CA PHE A 173 4.51 5.31 0.63
C PHE A 173 3.09 5.75 0.33
N HIS A 174 2.84 7.04 0.52
CA HIS A 174 1.56 7.67 0.21
C HIS A 174 1.63 8.34 -1.17
N PRO A 175 1.02 7.77 -2.22
CA PRO A 175 1.01 8.43 -3.54
C PRO A 175 0.38 9.81 -3.48
N GLU A 176 -0.68 9.96 -2.69
CA GLU A 176 -1.38 11.22 -2.51
C GLU A 176 -0.53 12.33 -1.85
N LYS A 177 0.61 11.96 -1.25
CA LYS A 177 1.58 12.88 -0.64
C LYS A 177 2.91 12.91 -1.39
N SER A 178 2.98 12.25 -2.53
CA SER A 178 4.24 12.09 -3.28
C SER A 178 4.33 13.00 -4.52
N GLY A 179 3.60 14.11 -4.53
CA GLY A 179 3.67 15.09 -5.62
C GLY A 179 3.30 14.50 -6.97
N ASP A 180 3.97 14.95 -8.03
CA ASP A 180 3.72 14.50 -9.40
C ASP A 180 3.98 12.99 -9.57
N THR A 181 5.01 12.47 -8.95
CA THR A 181 5.34 11.03 -9.02
C THR A 181 4.17 10.21 -8.50
N GLY A 182 3.64 10.56 -7.34
CA GLY A 182 2.48 9.87 -6.76
C GLY A 182 1.23 10.00 -7.61
N LEU A 183 0.99 11.18 -8.18
CA LEU A 183 -0.13 11.42 -9.06
C LEU A 183 -0.07 10.53 -10.31
N ARG A 184 1.13 10.38 -10.89
CA ARG A 184 1.32 9.53 -12.06
C ARG A 184 1.20 8.03 -11.72
N ILE A 185 1.55 7.62 -10.52
CA ILE A 185 1.29 6.25 -10.04
C ILE A 185 -0.22 6.02 -9.92
N LEU A 186 -0.95 6.95 -9.33
CA LEU A 186 -2.42 6.85 -9.23
C LEU A 186 -3.07 6.85 -10.61
N LYS A 187 -2.55 7.63 -11.56
CA LYS A 187 -3.01 7.62 -12.94
C LYS A 187 -2.84 6.24 -13.56
N ALA A 188 -1.67 5.64 -13.43
CA ALA A 188 -1.41 4.30 -13.94
C ALA A 188 -2.36 3.26 -13.31
N PHE A 189 -2.58 3.34 -12.00
CA PHE A 189 -3.54 2.46 -11.33
C PHE A 189 -4.96 2.64 -11.88
N SER A 190 -5.37 3.87 -12.16
CA SER A 190 -6.71 4.14 -12.71
C SER A 190 -6.93 3.59 -14.11
N GLU A 191 -5.87 3.17 -14.77
CA GLU A 191 -5.90 2.61 -16.13
C GLU A 191 -5.77 1.08 -16.17
N LEU A 192 -5.66 0.44 -15.00
CA LEU A 192 -5.57 -1.02 -14.90
C LEU A 192 -6.91 -1.73 -15.09
#